data_8385b26abbad3f0b4f162391569bca16
#
_entry.id   8385b26abbad3f0b4f162391569bca16
#
_cell.length_a   1.000
_cell.length_b   1.000
_cell.length_c   1.000
_cell.angle_alpha   90.00
_cell.angle_beta   90.00
_cell.angle_gamma   90.00
#
_symmetry.space_group_name_H-M   'P 1'
#
loop_
_entity.id
_entity.type
_entity.pdbx_description
1 polymer ?
#
loop_
_entity_poly.entity_id
_entity_poly.type
_entity_poly.pdbx_seq_one_letter_code
_entity_poly.pdbx_strand_id
1 'polypeptide(L)'
;METTQLASGTLFIHSASTALRSHIEWAADAAFVMPAPLRWTSQPVEPGTWRAESAWRGDVVDARTFISTLAAWQRVRVELTV
;
A
#
# COMPACT_ATOMS: atom_id res chain seq x y z
N MET A 1 7.47 -16.10 -23.44
CA MET A 1 6.46 -15.05 -23.39
C MET A 1 5.94 -14.93 -21.97
N GLU A 2 6.03 -13.77 -21.40
CA GLU A 2 5.51 -13.56 -20.07
C GLU A 2 3.99 -13.42 -20.10
N THR A 3 3.35 -14.06 -19.16
CA THR A 3 1.92 -13.93 -18.98
C THR A 3 1.67 -13.02 -17.80
N THR A 4 1.08 -11.87 -18.05
CA THR A 4 0.64 -10.96 -16.99
C THR A 4 -0.50 -11.61 -16.22
N GLN A 5 -0.34 -11.70 -14.90
CA GLN A 5 -1.34 -12.27 -14.02
C GLN A 5 -2.01 -11.15 -13.24
N LEU A 6 -3.20 -10.77 -13.67
CA LEU A 6 -3.95 -9.71 -13.01
C LEU A 6 -4.65 -10.23 -11.76
N ALA A 7 -4.66 -9.39 -10.74
CA ALA A 7 -5.35 -9.67 -9.48
C ALA A 7 -5.99 -8.38 -8.96
N SER A 8 -6.85 -8.54 -8.00
CA SER A 8 -7.49 -7.42 -7.31
C SER A 8 -7.77 -7.82 -5.87
N GLY A 9 -7.94 -6.83 -5.02
CA GLY A 9 -8.22 -7.07 -3.61
C GLY A 9 -8.23 -5.78 -2.83
N THR A 10 -7.77 -5.85 -1.58
CA THR A 10 -7.73 -4.70 -0.68
C THR A 10 -6.30 -4.49 -0.19
N LEU A 11 -5.88 -3.24 -0.21
CA LEU A 11 -4.62 -2.79 0.38
C LEU A 11 -4.94 -2.17 1.75
N PHE A 12 -4.27 -2.67 2.78
CA PHE A 12 -4.36 -2.11 4.13
C PHE A 12 -3.00 -1.55 4.52
N ILE A 13 -2.93 -0.27 4.80
CA ILE A 13 -1.81 0.33 5.51
C ILE A 13 -2.26 0.42 6.97
N HIS A 14 -1.78 -0.50 7.79
CA HIS A 14 -2.18 -0.58 9.19
C HIS A 14 -1.53 0.49 10.03
N SER A 15 -0.31 0.88 9.65
CA SER A 15 0.40 1.95 10.35
C SER A 15 1.53 2.47 9.47
N ALA A 16 1.61 3.79 9.35
CA ALA A 16 2.70 4.47 8.66
C ALA A 16 2.98 5.80 9.33
N SER A 17 4.25 6.16 9.43
CA SER A 17 4.62 7.48 9.96
C SER A 17 4.22 8.58 8.98
N THR A 18 4.02 9.79 9.51
CA THR A 18 3.65 10.96 8.70
C THR A 18 4.62 11.16 7.53
N ALA A 19 5.92 11.00 7.77
CA ALA A 19 6.93 11.23 6.75
C ALA A 19 6.88 10.24 5.59
N LEU A 20 6.32 9.06 5.80
CA LEU A 20 6.29 8.01 4.78
C LEU A 20 5.02 8.01 3.92
N ARG A 21 4.02 8.80 4.27
CA ARG A 21 2.74 8.77 3.55
C ARG A 21 2.90 9.04 2.05
N SER A 22 3.59 10.10 1.67
CA SER A 22 3.78 10.44 0.26
C SER A 22 4.62 9.40 -0.49
N HIS A 23 5.61 8.80 0.18
CA HIS A 23 6.39 7.71 -0.42
C HIS A 23 5.54 6.47 -0.69
N ILE A 24 4.64 6.14 0.23
CA ILE A 24 3.72 5.02 0.07
C ILE A 24 2.74 5.30 -1.07
N GLU A 25 2.18 6.50 -1.13
CA GLU A 25 1.28 6.91 -2.22
C GLU A 25 1.97 6.78 -3.58
N TRP A 26 3.20 7.27 -3.68
CA TRP A 26 3.97 7.19 -4.91
C TRP A 26 4.24 5.74 -5.32
N ALA A 27 4.64 4.89 -4.37
CA ALA A 27 4.89 3.48 -4.63
C ALA A 27 3.62 2.73 -5.05
N ALA A 28 2.50 3.05 -4.40
CA ALA A 28 1.21 2.44 -4.73
C ALA A 28 0.74 2.84 -6.13
N ASP A 29 0.89 4.12 -6.49
CA ASP A 29 0.52 4.60 -7.82
C ASP A 29 1.35 3.93 -8.92
N ALA A 30 2.61 3.60 -8.63
CA ALA A 30 3.48 2.91 -9.57
C ALA A 30 3.13 1.42 -9.71
N ALA A 31 2.59 0.81 -8.66
CA ALA A 31 2.34 -0.63 -8.61
C ALA A 31 0.91 -1.01 -9.01
N PHE A 32 -0.07 -0.16 -8.72
CA PHE A 32 -1.49 -0.53 -8.80
C PHE A 32 -2.33 0.50 -9.53
N VAL A 33 -3.50 0.02 -9.98
CA VAL A 33 -4.63 0.88 -10.32
C VAL A 33 -5.56 0.91 -9.10
N MET A 34 -5.84 2.09 -8.60
CA MET A 34 -6.73 2.30 -7.46
C MET A 34 -7.86 3.27 -7.86
N PRO A 35 -9.07 3.10 -7.28
CA PRO A 35 -10.21 3.93 -7.67
C PRO A 35 -10.07 5.40 -7.25
N ALA A 36 -9.24 5.66 -6.23
CA ALA A 36 -9.02 6.99 -5.71
C ALA A 36 -7.69 7.03 -4.96
N PRO A 37 -7.13 8.23 -4.71
CA PRO A 37 -5.94 8.35 -3.86
C PRO A 37 -6.21 7.78 -2.47
N LEU A 38 -5.14 7.33 -1.81
CA LEU A 38 -5.24 6.83 -0.44
C LEU A 38 -5.78 7.90 0.49
N ARG A 39 -6.74 7.51 1.31
CA ARG A 39 -7.31 8.37 2.35
C ARG A 39 -6.70 7.97 3.68
N TRP A 40 -5.96 8.87 4.25
CA TRP A 40 -5.27 8.63 5.51
C TRP A 40 -6.11 9.05 6.70
N THR A 41 -6.12 8.20 7.72
CA THR A 41 -6.78 8.48 9.00
C THR A 41 -5.72 8.45 10.08
N SER A 42 -5.65 9.49 10.89
CA SER A 42 -4.70 9.52 12.02
C SER A 42 -5.11 8.50 13.08
N GLN A 43 -4.12 7.98 13.78
CA GLN A 43 -4.35 7.01 14.86
C GLN A 43 -4.09 7.69 16.21
N PRO A 44 -5.16 8.04 16.96
CA PRO A 44 -4.99 8.76 18.23
C PRO A 44 -4.17 7.99 19.27
N VAL A 45 -4.24 6.65 19.22
CA VAL A 45 -3.53 5.79 20.17
C VAL A 45 -2.01 5.89 20.00
N GLU A 46 -1.57 6.20 18.78
CA GLU A 46 -0.15 6.30 18.45
C GLU A 46 0.05 7.56 17.62
N PRO A 47 0.23 8.74 18.26
CA PRO A 47 0.38 9.99 17.53
C PRO A 47 1.52 9.95 16.51
N GLY A 48 1.31 10.60 15.36
CA GLY A 48 2.29 10.58 14.27
C GLY A 48 2.21 9.36 13.38
N THR A 49 1.22 8.49 13.59
CA THR A 49 0.96 7.36 12.71
C THR A 49 -0.40 7.48 12.04
N TRP A 50 -0.51 6.84 10.88
CA TRP A 50 -1.67 6.94 10.01
C TRP A 50 -2.02 5.57 9.45
N ARG A 51 -3.29 5.39 9.14
CA ARG A 51 -3.77 4.19 8.47
C ARG A 51 -4.54 4.56 7.21
N ALA A 52 -4.57 3.65 6.26
CA ALA A 52 -5.35 3.81 5.04
C ALA A 52 -5.78 2.45 4.52
N GLU A 53 -6.85 2.44 3.75
CA GLU A 53 -7.39 1.23 3.14
C GLU A 53 -7.92 1.59 1.76
N SER A 54 -7.67 0.75 0.77
CA SER A 54 -8.15 0.98 -0.58
C SER A 54 -8.26 -0.34 -1.34
N ALA A 55 -9.21 -0.39 -2.25
CA ALA A 55 -9.19 -1.43 -3.27
C ALA A 55 -8.00 -1.23 -4.19
N TRP A 56 -7.48 -2.33 -4.73
CA TRP A 56 -6.39 -2.28 -5.69
C TRP A 56 -6.63 -3.27 -6.81
N ARG A 57 -6.00 -3.01 -7.95
CA ARG A 57 -5.99 -3.90 -9.09
C ARG A 57 -4.63 -3.77 -9.78
N GLY A 58 -4.06 -4.87 -10.20
CA GLY A 58 -2.77 -4.83 -10.87
C GLY A 58 -2.17 -6.20 -11.10
N ASP A 59 -0.91 -6.22 -11.49
CA ASP A 59 -0.15 -7.43 -11.75
C ASP A 59 0.34 -8.04 -10.45
N VAL A 60 0.26 -9.37 -10.34
CA VAL A 60 0.69 -10.10 -9.13
C VAL A 60 2.17 -9.86 -8.82
N VAL A 61 3.01 -9.77 -9.84
CA VAL A 61 4.45 -9.52 -9.63
C VAL A 61 4.67 -8.12 -9.05
N ASP A 62 3.98 -7.13 -9.58
CA ASP A 62 4.07 -5.75 -9.07
C ASP A 62 3.55 -5.67 -7.64
N ALA A 63 2.48 -6.40 -7.33
CA ALA A 63 1.93 -6.47 -5.98
C ALA A 63 2.94 -7.05 -4.99
N ARG A 64 3.61 -8.13 -5.35
CA ARG A 64 4.64 -8.74 -4.51
C ARG A 64 5.82 -7.80 -4.30
N THR A 65 6.24 -7.13 -5.35
CA THR A 65 7.33 -6.15 -5.28
C THR A 65 6.97 -5.01 -4.35
N PHE A 66 5.75 -4.50 -4.45
CA PHE A 66 5.26 -3.44 -3.56
C PHE A 66 5.33 -3.87 -2.09
N ILE A 67 4.78 -5.05 -1.77
CA ILE A 67 4.77 -5.56 -0.40
C ILE A 67 6.21 -5.77 0.11
N SER A 68 7.08 -6.34 -0.70
CA SER A 68 8.48 -6.57 -0.32
C SER A 68 9.21 -5.25 -0.06
N THR A 69 8.95 -4.25 -0.88
CA THR A 69 9.55 -2.93 -0.73
C THR A 69 9.13 -2.28 0.58
N LEU A 70 7.81 -2.27 0.86
CA LEU A 70 7.30 -1.64 2.07
C LEU A 70 7.67 -2.42 3.33
N ALA A 71 7.74 -3.75 3.24
CA ALA A 71 8.14 -4.59 4.37
C ALA A 71 9.57 -4.30 4.82
N ALA A 72 10.43 -3.81 3.92
CA ALA A 72 11.79 -3.42 4.25
C ALA A 72 11.86 -2.05 4.94
N TRP A 73 10.81 -1.26 4.88
CA TRP A 73 10.76 0.05 5.52
C TRP A 73 10.41 -0.11 6.99
N GLN A 74 11.13 0.56 7.85
CA GLN A 74 10.79 0.58 9.27
C GLN A 74 9.56 1.45 9.50
N ARG A 75 8.74 1.07 10.49
CA ARG A 75 7.55 1.82 10.91
C ARG A 75 6.42 1.83 9.89
N VAL A 76 6.38 0.84 9.01
CA VAL A 76 5.26 0.62 8.11
C VAL A 76 4.73 -0.79 8.31
N ARG A 77 3.43 -0.90 8.54
CA ARG A 77 2.75 -2.19 8.55
C ARG A 77 1.72 -2.21 7.45
N VAL A 78 1.88 -3.14 6.53
CA VAL A 78 1.07 -3.23 5.33
C VAL A 78 0.58 -4.66 5.13
N GLU A 79 -0.62 -4.77 4.58
CA GLU A 79 -1.21 -6.06 4.22
C GLU A 79 -1.91 -5.90 2.88
N LEU A 80 -1.76 -6.89 2.02
CA LEU A 80 -2.44 -6.92 0.73
C LEU A 80 -3.25 -8.21 0.65
N THR A 81 -4.55 -8.09 0.48
CA THR A 81 -5.41 -9.25 0.23
C THR A 81 -5.76 -9.32 -1.25
N VAL A 82 -6.00 -10.52 -1.69
CA VAL A 82 -6.38 -10.79 -3.08
C VAL A 82 -7.81 -11.32 -3.15
#